data_37071f6ff6b6e492b9b9f16448b12337
#
_entry.id   37071f6ff6b6e492b9b9f16448b12337
#
_cell.length_a   1.000
_cell.length_b   1.000
_cell.length_c   1.000
_cell.angle_alpha   90.00
_cell.angle_beta   90.00
_cell.angle_gamma   90.00
#
_symmetry.space_group_name_H-M   'P 1'
#
loop_
_entity.id
_entity.type
_entity.pdbx_description
1 polymer ?
#
loop_
_entity_poly.entity_id
_entity_poly.type
_entity_poly.pdbx_seq_one_letter_code
_entity_poly.pdbx_strand_id
1 'polypeptide(L)'
;MPAICDFTGLNIVTRQVISNACACCVGMVKCAGQVLTKGDKPVVAVTLMGVTNTGAVAAVEELEKMGLEVIGFHATGVGGATMEDMATNGLVDGILDLTLHELTSEYFGGGFSYGPKAKIRLVESVEKKVPLVISLGGLDFVDFSTSELPDRMDERKYMLHNANTAHIKILPEEAEALGKILAERLS
;
A
#
# COMPACT_ATOMS: atom_id res chain seq x y z
N MET A 1 21.15 -3.94 -2.28
CA MET A 1 22.58 -4.09 -2.66
C MET A 1 22.80 -3.26 -3.92
N PRO A 2 23.52 -2.16 -3.88
CA PRO A 2 23.76 -1.35 -5.07
C PRO A 2 24.65 -2.09 -6.07
N ALA A 3 24.28 -2.04 -7.35
CA ALA A 3 25.17 -2.34 -8.47
C ALA A 3 26.02 -1.09 -8.69
N ILE A 4 27.29 -1.14 -8.35
CA ILE A 4 28.20 0.02 -8.38
C ILE A 4 28.87 0.25 -9.74
N CYS A 5 28.51 -0.55 -10.74
CA CYS A 5 28.91 -0.39 -12.14
C CYS A 5 27.85 -0.95 -13.07
N ASP A 6 27.86 -0.55 -14.33
CA ASP A 6 26.98 -1.09 -15.37
C ASP A 6 27.30 -2.55 -15.69
N PHE A 7 26.23 -3.33 -15.94
CA PHE A 7 26.34 -4.75 -16.29
C PHE A 7 26.62 -4.92 -17.82
N THR A 8 27.77 -4.52 -18.24
CA THR A 8 28.22 -4.68 -19.65
C THR A 8 29.00 -5.96 -19.91
N GLY A 9 28.93 -6.92 -18.97
CA GLY A 9 29.63 -8.19 -19.00
C GLY A 9 30.21 -8.56 -17.65
N LEU A 10 30.91 -9.69 -17.57
CA LEU A 10 31.54 -10.15 -16.33
C LEU A 10 32.93 -9.53 -16.17
N ASN A 11 33.08 -8.66 -15.19
CA ASN A 11 34.35 -8.09 -14.77
C ASN A 11 34.55 -8.33 -13.25
N ILE A 12 35.63 -7.85 -12.67
CA ILE A 12 35.95 -8.08 -11.25
C ILE A 12 34.85 -7.51 -10.33
N VAL A 13 34.26 -6.37 -10.68
CA VAL A 13 33.23 -5.70 -9.87
C VAL A 13 31.88 -6.43 -9.99
N THR A 14 31.45 -6.74 -11.22
CA THR A 14 30.18 -7.46 -11.43
C THR A 14 30.21 -8.85 -10.83
N ARG A 15 31.32 -9.58 -10.90
CA ARG A 15 31.50 -10.88 -10.22
C ARG A 15 31.33 -10.74 -8.71
N GLN A 16 31.93 -9.72 -8.08
CA GLN A 16 31.81 -9.51 -6.65
C GLN A 16 30.36 -9.16 -6.25
N VAL A 17 29.71 -8.28 -7.00
CA VAL A 17 28.29 -7.93 -6.75
C VAL A 17 27.39 -9.14 -6.87
N ILE A 18 27.53 -9.95 -7.92
CA ILE A 18 26.77 -11.18 -8.12
C ILE A 18 27.07 -12.20 -7.00
N SER A 19 28.34 -12.39 -6.65
CA SER A 19 28.73 -13.28 -5.55
C SER A 19 28.07 -12.89 -4.22
N ASN A 20 28.10 -11.59 -3.90
CA ASN A 20 27.44 -11.06 -2.70
C ASN A 20 25.91 -11.28 -2.75
N ALA A 21 25.27 -11.07 -3.91
CA ALA A 21 23.86 -11.32 -4.08
C ALA A 21 23.50 -12.79 -3.85
N CYS A 22 24.28 -13.71 -4.43
CA CYS A 22 24.10 -15.15 -4.22
C CYS A 22 24.30 -15.53 -2.74
N ALA A 23 25.31 -14.99 -2.07
CA ALA A 23 25.53 -15.23 -0.65
C ALA A 23 24.37 -14.73 0.22
N CYS A 24 23.80 -13.57 -0.09
CA CYS A 24 22.59 -13.06 0.58
C CYS A 24 21.40 -14.01 0.37
N CYS A 25 21.15 -14.45 -0.87
CA CYS A 25 20.08 -15.38 -1.16
C CYS A 25 20.24 -16.72 -0.40
N VAL A 26 21.46 -17.28 -0.39
CA VAL A 26 21.76 -18.51 0.35
C VAL A 26 21.55 -18.31 1.86
N GLY A 27 21.97 -17.17 2.40
CA GLY A 27 21.72 -16.81 3.80
C GLY A 27 20.23 -16.75 4.13
N MET A 28 19.44 -16.06 3.30
CA MET A 28 17.97 -15.99 3.45
C MET A 28 17.33 -17.38 3.39
N VAL A 29 17.71 -18.23 2.43
CA VAL A 29 17.16 -19.59 2.32
C VAL A 29 17.52 -20.44 3.54
N LYS A 30 18.76 -20.35 4.05
CA LYS A 30 19.17 -21.09 5.27
C LYS A 30 18.42 -20.61 6.53
N CYS A 31 18.01 -19.37 6.57
CA CYS A 31 17.23 -18.77 7.66
C CYS A 31 15.72 -18.84 7.42
N ALA A 32 15.26 -19.32 6.27
CA ALA A 32 13.86 -19.39 5.85
C ALA A 32 13.01 -20.42 6.63
N GLY A 33 13.26 -20.65 7.86
CA GLY A 33 12.42 -21.43 8.77
C GLY A 33 12.02 -20.64 10.02
N GLN A 34 12.45 -19.41 10.11
CA GLN A 34 11.98 -18.50 11.16
C GLN A 34 10.67 -17.86 10.69
N VAL A 35 9.57 -18.57 11.00
CA VAL A 35 8.22 -18.02 10.77
C VAL A 35 8.03 -16.84 11.71
N LEU A 36 7.52 -15.73 11.17
CA LEU A 36 7.03 -14.63 12.00
C LEU A 36 5.92 -15.20 12.91
N THR A 37 6.15 -15.19 14.20
CA THR A 37 5.14 -15.55 15.17
C THR A 37 4.61 -14.28 15.83
N LYS A 38 3.31 -14.19 15.92
CA LYS A 38 2.64 -13.16 16.71
C LYS A 38 3.12 -13.20 18.17
N GLY A 39 3.36 -12.03 18.75
CA GLY A 39 3.52 -11.89 20.18
C GLY A 39 2.21 -12.06 20.95
N ASP A 40 2.23 -11.76 22.25
CA ASP A 40 1.05 -11.87 23.12
C ASP A 40 0.04 -10.73 22.93
N LYS A 41 0.42 -9.64 22.28
CA LYS A 41 -0.45 -8.50 22.03
C LYS A 41 -1.30 -8.69 20.77
N PRO A 42 -2.57 -8.26 20.79
CA PRO A 42 -3.33 -8.17 19.54
C PRO A 42 -2.68 -7.17 18.58
N VAL A 43 -2.64 -7.52 17.30
CA VAL A 43 -2.00 -6.74 16.24
C VAL A 43 -3.06 -6.03 15.41
N VAL A 44 -2.91 -4.71 15.25
CA VAL A 44 -3.78 -3.90 14.38
C VAL A 44 -2.96 -3.32 13.23
N ALA A 45 -3.43 -3.54 12.01
CA ALA A 45 -2.88 -2.90 10.83
C ALA A 45 -3.53 -1.53 10.61
N VAL A 46 -2.73 -0.52 10.29
CA VAL A 46 -3.21 0.84 9.99
C VAL A 46 -2.69 1.27 8.63
N THR A 47 -3.58 1.66 7.72
CA THR A 47 -3.15 2.26 6.46
C THR A 47 -2.88 3.75 6.63
N LEU A 48 -1.84 4.24 5.98
CA LEU A 48 -1.43 5.64 6.02
C LEU A 48 -0.85 6.11 4.68
N MET A 49 -0.91 7.41 4.49
CA MET A 49 -0.30 8.13 3.37
C MET A 49 0.06 9.55 3.83
N GLY A 50 0.87 10.28 3.08
CA GLY A 50 1.26 11.65 3.45
C GLY A 50 0.08 12.54 3.87
N VAL A 51 -1.02 12.49 3.11
CA VAL A 51 -2.23 13.29 3.36
C VAL A 51 -3.03 12.88 4.60
N THR A 52 -2.90 11.64 5.05
CA THR A 52 -3.60 11.11 6.23
C THR A 52 -2.68 10.92 7.44
N ASN A 53 -1.40 11.23 7.30
CA ASN A 53 -0.36 10.90 8.27
C ASN A 53 -0.64 11.47 9.68
N THR A 54 -1.12 12.70 9.78
CA THR A 54 -1.43 13.32 11.08
C THR A 54 -2.49 12.53 11.85
N GLY A 55 -3.56 12.13 11.16
CA GLY A 55 -4.61 11.30 11.76
C GLY A 55 -4.12 9.89 12.09
N ALA A 56 -3.31 9.30 11.17
CA ALA A 56 -2.75 7.98 11.38
C ALA A 56 -1.82 7.92 12.61
N VAL A 57 -0.93 8.90 12.77
CA VAL A 57 -0.04 8.97 13.95
C VAL A 57 -0.85 9.06 15.25
N ALA A 58 -1.86 9.94 15.29
CA ALA A 58 -2.71 10.06 16.47
C ALA A 58 -3.48 8.75 16.78
N ALA A 59 -3.96 8.06 15.74
CA ALA A 59 -4.64 6.78 15.91
C ALA A 59 -3.68 5.70 16.43
N VAL A 60 -2.46 5.62 15.90
CA VAL A 60 -1.41 4.70 16.34
C VAL A 60 -1.12 4.92 17.82
N GLU A 61 -0.90 6.17 18.25
CA GLU A 61 -0.64 6.50 19.66
C GLU A 61 -1.76 6.04 20.60
N GLU A 62 -3.02 6.19 20.19
CA GLU A 62 -4.17 5.73 21.01
C GLU A 62 -4.26 4.20 21.06
N LEU A 63 -4.07 3.52 19.93
CA LEU A 63 -4.08 2.05 19.87
C LEU A 63 -2.94 1.45 20.72
N GLU A 64 -1.74 2.03 20.67
CA GLU A 64 -0.61 1.59 21.49
C GLU A 64 -0.87 1.81 23.01
N LYS A 65 -1.50 2.94 23.40
CA LYS A 65 -1.94 3.17 24.80
C LYS A 65 -2.96 2.13 25.27
N MET A 66 -3.76 1.59 24.35
CA MET A 66 -4.69 0.49 24.64
C MET A 66 -3.99 -0.87 24.76
N GLY A 67 -2.68 -0.94 24.57
CA GLY A 67 -1.89 -2.16 24.66
C GLY A 67 -1.82 -3.00 23.40
N LEU A 68 -2.24 -2.46 22.26
CA LEU A 68 -2.18 -3.12 20.96
C LEU A 68 -0.79 -2.96 20.33
N GLU A 69 -0.39 -3.92 19.51
CA GLU A 69 0.74 -3.77 18.59
C GLU A 69 0.20 -3.20 17.27
N VAL A 70 0.85 -2.16 16.73
CA VAL A 70 0.37 -1.48 15.55
C VAL A 70 1.38 -1.58 14.41
N ILE A 71 0.91 -1.98 13.23
CA ILE A 71 1.71 -2.05 12.02
C ILE A 71 1.16 -1.05 10.99
N GLY A 72 1.98 -0.05 10.63
CA GLY A 72 1.64 0.94 9.62
C GLY A 72 1.94 0.45 8.20
N PHE A 73 0.97 0.54 7.29
CA PHE A 73 1.12 0.19 5.89
C PHE A 73 0.91 1.41 4.99
N HIS A 74 1.89 1.70 4.15
CA HIS A 74 1.78 2.79 3.20
C HIS A 74 0.81 2.42 2.06
N ALA A 75 -0.29 3.18 1.94
CA ALA A 75 -1.39 2.88 1.00
C ALA A 75 -1.05 3.24 -0.46
N THR A 76 -0.01 2.59 -1.01
CA THR A 76 0.49 2.80 -2.38
C THR A 76 0.67 1.48 -3.15
N GLY A 77 -0.24 0.52 -2.97
CA GLY A 77 -0.31 -0.75 -3.68
C GLY A 77 0.35 -1.91 -2.95
N VAL A 78 1.65 -1.83 -2.69
CA VAL A 78 2.38 -2.91 -1.98
C VAL A 78 1.96 -2.98 -0.52
N GLY A 79 1.79 -1.83 0.15
CA GLY A 79 1.42 -1.79 1.57
C GLY A 79 0.04 -2.36 1.83
N GLY A 80 -0.98 -1.92 1.11
CA GLY A 80 -2.33 -2.44 1.26
C GLY A 80 -2.44 -3.92 0.89
N ALA A 81 -1.79 -4.37 -0.19
CA ALA A 81 -1.76 -5.78 -0.56
C ALA A 81 -1.09 -6.65 0.52
N THR A 82 0.02 -6.18 1.11
CA THR A 82 0.70 -6.89 2.20
C THR A 82 -0.18 -6.94 3.46
N MET A 83 -0.86 -5.86 3.77
CA MET A 83 -1.80 -5.80 4.89
C MET A 83 -2.93 -6.83 4.74
N GLU A 84 -3.55 -6.90 3.56
CA GLU A 84 -4.59 -7.90 3.26
C GLU A 84 -4.04 -9.33 3.40
N ASP A 85 -2.84 -9.61 2.87
CA ASP A 85 -2.20 -10.90 3.02
C ASP A 85 -1.94 -11.28 4.49
N MET A 86 -1.43 -10.35 5.29
CA MET A 86 -1.18 -10.59 6.71
C MET A 86 -2.46 -10.80 7.50
N ALA A 87 -3.50 -10.04 7.19
CA ALA A 87 -4.80 -10.16 7.83
C ALA A 87 -5.46 -11.52 7.52
N THR A 88 -5.47 -11.91 6.26
CA THR A 88 -6.07 -13.18 5.82
C THR A 88 -5.30 -14.42 6.30
N ASN A 89 -4.02 -14.27 6.62
CA ASN A 89 -3.17 -15.30 7.22
C ASN A 89 -3.16 -15.27 8.76
N GLY A 90 -3.98 -14.44 9.40
CA GLY A 90 -4.13 -14.38 10.85
C GLY A 90 -2.96 -13.73 11.61
N LEU A 91 -2.09 -12.99 10.89
CA LEU A 91 -0.99 -12.24 11.49
C LEU A 91 -1.45 -10.89 12.04
N VAL A 92 -2.65 -10.44 11.66
CA VAL A 92 -3.30 -9.20 12.10
C VAL A 92 -4.68 -9.55 12.66
N ASP A 93 -5.05 -8.96 13.79
CA ASP A 93 -6.33 -9.20 14.47
C ASP A 93 -7.42 -8.22 14.05
N GLY A 94 -7.03 -7.07 13.50
CA GLY A 94 -7.95 -6.06 13.04
C GLY A 94 -7.26 -5.06 12.12
N ILE A 95 -8.07 -4.37 11.32
CA ILE A 95 -7.62 -3.36 10.36
C ILE A 95 -8.30 -2.04 10.68
N LEU A 96 -7.50 -0.98 10.81
CA LEU A 96 -7.94 0.41 10.77
C LEU A 96 -7.52 1.01 9.42
N ASP A 97 -8.41 0.95 8.45
CA ASP A 97 -8.15 1.41 7.09
C ASP A 97 -8.46 2.90 6.95
N LEU A 98 -7.50 3.74 7.35
CA LEU A 98 -7.62 5.20 7.30
C LEU A 98 -7.44 5.77 5.90
N THR A 99 -6.87 5.00 4.97
CA THR A 99 -6.44 5.50 3.67
C THR A 99 -6.82 4.54 2.56
N LEU A 100 -7.92 4.85 1.87
CA LEU A 100 -8.45 4.05 0.76
C LEU A 100 -7.94 4.50 -0.63
N HIS A 101 -6.82 5.20 -0.69
CA HIS A 101 -6.26 5.71 -1.95
C HIS A 101 -6.02 4.60 -3.01
N GLU A 102 -5.72 3.40 -2.57
CA GLU A 102 -5.54 2.24 -3.45
C GLU A 102 -6.83 1.85 -4.20
N LEU A 103 -7.99 2.06 -3.60
CA LEU A 103 -9.27 1.84 -4.26
C LEU A 103 -9.49 2.84 -5.41
N THR A 104 -9.12 4.10 -5.22
CA THR A 104 -9.17 5.13 -6.27
C THR A 104 -8.20 4.79 -7.39
N SER A 105 -6.98 4.41 -7.05
CA SER A 105 -5.98 4.03 -8.05
C SER A 105 -6.39 2.80 -8.86
N GLU A 106 -7.03 1.81 -8.23
CA GLU A 106 -7.60 0.64 -8.91
C GLU A 106 -8.70 1.05 -9.90
N TYR A 107 -9.60 1.93 -9.49
CA TYR A 107 -10.67 2.46 -10.34
C TYR A 107 -10.14 3.11 -11.62
N PHE A 108 -9.03 3.82 -11.54
CA PHE A 108 -8.35 4.45 -12.68
C PHE A 108 -7.37 3.51 -13.42
N GLY A 109 -7.43 2.20 -13.21
CA GLY A 109 -6.63 1.23 -13.92
C GLY A 109 -5.21 1.03 -13.38
N GLY A 110 -4.97 1.42 -12.13
CA GLY A 110 -3.73 1.14 -11.43
C GLY A 110 -2.76 2.30 -11.28
N GLY A 111 -3.03 3.46 -11.85
CA GLY A 111 -2.24 4.68 -11.67
C GLY A 111 -0.71 4.50 -11.68
N PHE A 112 0.04 5.53 -11.34
CA PHE A 112 1.51 5.55 -11.37
C PHE A 112 2.18 4.56 -10.38
N SER A 113 1.50 4.18 -9.29
CA SER A 113 2.14 3.44 -8.18
C SER A 113 1.81 1.96 -8.13
N TYR A 114 0.80 1.49 -8.84
CA TYR A 114 0.17 0.20 -8.48
C TYR A 114 0.37 -0.91 -9.51
N GLY A 115 0.62 -0.59 -10.75
CA GLY A 115 0.73 -1.55 -11.84
C GLY A 115 -0.51 -2.46 -11.99
N PRO A 116 -0.59 -3.22 -13.08
CA PRO A 116 -1.78 -4.02 -13.41
C PRO A 116 -2.03 -5.22 -12.50
N LYS A 117 -1.22 -5.42 -11.46
CA LYS A 117 -1.30 -6.53 -10.49
C LYS A 117 -1.62 -6.09 -9.07
N ALA A 118 -2.07 -4.85 -8.85
CA ALA A 118 -2.53 -4.44 -7.54
C ALA A 118 -3.67 -5.37 -7.09
N LYS A 119 -3.53 -5.96 -5.92
CA LYS A 119 -4.60 -6.77 -5.32
C LYS A 119 -5.82 -5.90 -5.06
N ILE A 120 -6.98 -6.45 -5.33
CA ILE A 120 -8.27 -5.83 -5.02
C ILE A 120 -8.38 -5.67 -3.51
N ARG A 121 -8.52 -4.42 -3.04
CA ARG A 121 -8.66 -4.08 -1.63
C ARG A 121 -10.04 -4.45 -1.08
N LEU A 122 -10.10 -4.78 0.20
CA LEU A 122 -11.32 -5.02 0.98
C LEU A 122 -12.12 -6.27 0.60
N VAL A 123 -11.65 -7.11 -0.31
CA VAL A 123 -12.37 -8.34 -0.70
C VAL A 123 -12.01 -9.48 0.24
N GLU A 124 -10.74 -9.86 0.29
CA GLU A 124 -10.30 -11.03 1.08
C GLU A 124 -10.47 -10.80 2.58
N SER A 125 -10.16 -9.60 3.10
CA SER A 125 -10.32 -9.27 4.51
C SER A 125 -11.79 -9.28 4.94
N VAL A 126 -12.72 -8.84 4.09
CA VAL A 126 -14.17 -8.90 4.36
C VAL A 126 -14.68 -10.33 4.29
N GLU A 127 -14.33 -11.10 3.27
CA GLU A 127 -14.69 -12.53 3.16
C GLU A 127 -14.20 -13.35 4.37
N LYS A 128 -13.00 -13.06 4.86
CA LYS A 128 -12.42 -13.68 6.05
C LYS A 128 -12.96 -13.11 7.37
N LYS A 129 -13.84 -12.10 7.29
CA LYS A 129 -14.44 -11.44 8.47
C LYS A 129 -13.39 -10.87 9.44
N VAL A 130 -12.31 -10.34 8.92
CA VAL A 130 -11.33 -9.62 9.74
C VAL A 130 -12.00 -8.36 10.30
N PRO A 131 -11.91 -8.07 11.60
CA PRO A 131 -12.43 -6.83 12.17
C PRO A 131 -11.88 -5.62 11.43
N LEU A 132 -12.76 -4.77 10.90
CA LEU A 132 -12.39 -3.71 9.99
C LEU A 132 -13.11 -2.40 10.34
N VAL A 133 -12.34 -1.33 10.49
CA VAL A 133 -12.83 0.05 10.61
C VAL A 133 -12.27 0.84 9.43
N ILE A 134 -13.10 1.58 8.73
CA ILE A 134 -12.76 2.28 7.49
C ILE A 134 -12.96 3.79 7.65
N SER A 135 -12.04 4.55 7.08
CA SER A 135 -12.19 5.99 6.80
C SER A 135 -12.04 6.24 5.30
N LEU A 136 -12.69 7.27 4.79
CA LEU A 136 -12.63 7.66 3.37
C LEU A 136 -11.38 8.50 3.02
N GLY A 137 -10.36 8.48 3.87
CA GLY A 137 -9.14 9.24 3.66
C GLY A 137 -8.43 8.85 2.36
N GLY A 138 -8.02 9.85 1.59
CA GLY A 138 -7.30 9.64 0.33
C GLY A 138 -8.12 9.08 -0.83
N LEU A 139 -9.45 8.92 -0.66
CA LEU A 139 -10.33 8.41 -1.72
C LEU A 139 -10.66 9.46 -2.79
N ASP A 140 -10.45 10.71 -2.49
CA ASP A 140 -10.90 11.87 -3.25
C ASP A 140 -9.91 12.38 -4.30
N PHE A 141 -8.78 11.70 -4.47
CA PHE A 141 -7.78 12.03 -5.49
C PHE A 141 -7.07 10.77 -5.99
N VAL A 142 -6.41 10.89 -7.11
CA VAL A 142 -5.59 9.84 -7.74
C VAL A 142 -4.25 10.42 -8.16
N ASP A 143 -3.22 9.58 -8.15
CA ASP A 143 -1.88 9.92 -8.59
C ASP A 143 -1.66 9.52 -10.05
N PHE A 144 -1.24 10.48 -10.87
CA PHE A 144 -0.88 10.25 -12.26
C PHE A 144 0.53 10.76 -12.57
N SER A 145 1.17 10.12 -13.53
CA SER A 145 2.37 10.69 -14.15
C SER A 145 2.02 12.00 -14.85
N THR A 146 2.89 13.00 -14.73
CA THR A 146 2.71 14.27 -15.48
C THR A 146 2.79 14.09 -16.99
N SER A 147 3.30 12.96 -17.47
CA SER A 147 3.32 12.59 -18.92
C SER A 147 2.06 11.85 -19.38
N GLU A 148 1.21 11.34 -18.46
CA GLU A 148 0.01 10.56 -18.77
C GLU A 148 -1.11 11.01 -17.85
N LEU A 149 -1.71 12.16 -18.16
CA LEU A 149 -2.81 12.71 -17.36
C LEU A 149 -4.15 12.09 -17.77
N PRO A 150 -5.12 11.96 -16.86
CA PRO A 150 -6.45 11.46 -17.19
C PRO A 150 -7.23 12.46 -18.04
N ASP A 151 -8.32 11.99 -18.63
CA ASP A 151 -9.24 12.84 -19.38
C ASP A 151 -9.89 13.92 -18.53
N ARG A 152 -10.40 14.98 -19.19
CA ARG A 152 -11.17 16.07 -18.57
C ARG A 152 -10.36 16.85 -17.52
N MET A 153 -9.10 17.13 -17.78
CA MET A 153 -8.24 17.88 -16.87
C MET A 153 -8.72 19.34 -16.64
N ASP A 154 -9.46 19.90 -17.58
CA ASP A 154 -10.10 21.22 -17.49
C ASP A 154 -11.22 21.29 -16.42
N GLU A 155 -11.78 20.15 -16.05
CA GLU A 155 -12.81 20.03 -15.01
C GLU A 155 -12.21 19.64 -13.64
N ARG A 156 -10.91 19.32 -13.58
CA ARG A 156 -10.24 18.78 -12.38
C ARG A 156 -9.38 19.81 -11.67
N LYS A 157 -9.43 19.78 -10.36
CA LYS A 157 -8.38 20.42 -9.55
C LYS A 157 -7.22 19.46 -9.41
N TYR A 158 -6.00 19.96 -9.51
CA TYR A 158 -4.81 19.15 -9.32
C TYR A 158 -3.70 19.92 -8.63
N MET A 159 -2.75 19.21 -8.09
CA MET A 159 -1.54 19.74 -7.48
C MET A 159 -0.35 18.88 -7.91
N LEU A 160 0.75 19.51 -8.30
CA LEU A 160 1.99 18.78 -8.56
C LEU A 160 2.61 18.35 -7.23
N HIS A 161 2.78 17.04 -7.07
CA HIS A 161 3.52 16.48 -5.95
C HIS A 161 5.04 16.65 -6.16
N ASN A 162 5.49 16.42 -7.40
CA ASN A 162 6.85 16.63 -7.87
C ASN A 162 6.83 16.78 -9.41
N ALA A 163 8.01 16.85 -10.04
CA ALA A 163 8.10 17.03 -11.49
C ALA A 163 7.42 15.90 -12.30
N ASN A 164 7.28 14.72 -11.74
CA ASN A 164 6.81 13.53 -12.44
C ASN A 164 5.44 13.02 -11.97
N THR A 165 4.87 13.59 -10.89
CA THR A 165 3.64 13.10 -10.27
C THR A 165 2.69 14.24 -9.95
N ALA A 166 1.44 14.10 -10.33
CA ALA A 166 0.35 14.99 -10.00
C ALA A 166 -0.71 14.27 -9.16
N HIS A 167 -1.16 14.92 -8.06
CA HIS A 167 -2.37 14.55 -7.33
C HIS A 167 -3.56 15.21 -8.02
N ILE A 168 -4.47 14.43 -8.53
CA ILE A 168 -5.60 14.89 -9.34
C ILE A 168 -6.90 14.57 -8.61
N LYS A 169 -7.71 15.59 -8.36
CA LYS A 169 -9.03 15.44 -7.72
C LYS A 169 -9.94 14.63 -8.62
N ILE A 170 -10.65 13.65 -8.06
CA ILE A 170 -11.69 12.92 -8.77
C ILE A 170 -12.92 13.76 -8.99
N LEU A 171 -13.71 13.42 -9.99
CA LEU A 171 -14.99 14.07 -10.29
C LEU A 171 -16.13 13.49 -9.44
N PRO A 172 -17.24 14.23 -9.26
CA PRO A 172 -18.37 13.76 -8.44
C PRO A 172 -18.92 12.41 -8.85
N GLU A 173 -19.06 12.13 -10.15
CA GLU A 173 -19.55 10.86 -10.66
C GLU A 173 -18.55 9.70 -10.41
N GLU A 174 -17.25 9.98 -10.38
CA GLU A 174 -16.22 9.00 -10.04
C GLU A 174 -16.26 8.70 -8.54
N ALA A 175 -16.49 9.71 -7.70
CA ALA A 175 -16.71 9.51 -6.27
C ALA A 175 -17.97 8.68 -5.99
N GLU A 176 -19.04 8.90 -6.74
CA GLU A 176 -20.27 8.07 -6.65
C GLU A 176 -19.99 6.61 -7.05
N ALA A 177 -19.24 6.39 -8.13
CA ALA A 177 -18.86 5.06 -8.58
C ALA A 177 -17.98 4.34 -7.54
N LEU A 178 -16.99 5.03 -6.97
CA LEU A 178 -16.16 4.50 -5.89
C LEU A 178 -16.97 4.15 -4.63
N GLY A 179 -17.96 4.98 -4.29
CA GLY A 179 -18.88 4.71 -3.18
C GLY A 179 -19.70 3.43 -3.39
N LYS A 180 -20.16 3.17 -4.62
CA LYS A 180 -20.85 1.92 -4.99
C LYS A 180 -19.93 0.71 -4.88
N ILE A 181 -18.71 0.80 -5.44
CA ILE A 181 -17.70 -0.26 -5.33
C ILE A 181 -17.40 -0.58 -3.87
N LEU A 182 -17.21 0.45 -3.04
CA LEU A 182 -16.94 0.27 -1.62
C LEU A 182 -18.11 -0.43 -0.91
N ALA A 183 -19.35 -0.01 -1.18
CA ALA A 183 -20.55 -0.62 -0.60
C ALA A 183 -20.70 -2.11 -1.02
N GLU A 184 -20.43 -2.42 -2.29
CA GLU A 184 -20.48 -3.79 -2.82
C GLU A 184 -19.43 -4.69 -2.15
N ARG A 185 -18.22 -4.18 -1.90
CA ARG A 185 -17.15 -4.94 -1.23
C ARG A 185 -17.38 -5.18 0.26
N LEU A 186 -18.18 -4.33 0.89
CA LEU A 186 -18.48 -4.43 2.32
C LEU A 186 -19.79 -5.20 2.62
N SER A 187 -20.54 -5.59 1.59
CA SER A 187 -21.80 -6.32 1.72
C SER A 187 -21.60 -7.85 1.72
#